data_7f39a97a774d3ab5c0a22abf22a9d9e0
#
_entry.id   7f39a97a774d3ab5c0a22abf22a9d9e0
#
_cell.length_a   1.000
_cell.length_b   1.000
_cell.length_c   1.000
_cell.angle_alpha   90.00
_cell.angle_beta   90.00
_cell.angle_gamma   90.00
#
_symmetry.space_group_name_H-M   'P 1'
#
loop_
_entity.id
_entity.type
_entity.pdbx_description
1 polymer ?
#
loop_
_entity_poly.entity_id
_entity_poly.type
_entity_poly.pdbx_seq_one_letter_code
_entity_poly.pdbx_strand_id
1 'polypeptide(L)'
;MYQIITDGSWDMGSERATRFGVEVVPYYVTMDGEHYLKEIEELDVRDFYQFMVNNPKTFPKTSLPTVQDYYDVFEKYATQGIDIICFTLSAKFSGSYNSACNAGSMIQENYPDIRVTVMDTTLATLMQGLMIQEIVRFQRSGADYDALVKRADELKETCRIFFTVENMDYLIHGGRVGKLAGISANILNLRPMILMTQGELFPSGLARGRVQSRKKAMEKLFAYIEENGNDPDRYVYMVGYGYNIKEGEELRKDVIEKMKKKWPGFEPTVEIGQIGATIGVHTGPHPIGFGLCEKSC
;
A
#
# COMPACT_ATOMS: atom_id res chain seq x y z
N MET A 1 -25.99 2.67 7.50
CA MET A 1 -24.63 2.94 8.06
C MET A 1 -23.71 1.84 7.55
N TYR A 2 -22.47 2.13 7.26
CA TYR A 2 -21.53 1.11 6.76
C TYR A 2 -20.13 1.30 7.36
N GLN A 3 -19.42 0.17 7.51
CA GLN A 3 -18.05 0.11 8.04
C GLN A 3 -17.04 -0.07 6.91
N ILE A 4 -15.94 0.67 6.99
CA ILE A 4 -14.78 0.50 6.12
C ILE A 4 -13.81 -0.48 6.79
N ILE A 5 -13.48 -1.55 6.08
CA ILE A 5 -12.54 -2.60 6.50
C ILE A 5 -11.41 -2.66 5.46
N THR A 6 -10.21 -3.00 5.86
CA THR A 6 -9.09 -3.25 4.94
C THR A 6 -8.22 -4.39 5.45
N ASP A 7 -7.35 -4.93 4.59
CA ASP A 7 -6.31 -5.85 5.03
C ASP A 7 -5.04 -5.12 5.52
N GLY A 8 -4.13 -5.86 6.13
CA GLY A 8 -2.91 -5.33 6.76
C GLY A 8 -1.97 -4.59 5.81
N SER A 9 -2.15 -4.75 4.49
CA SER A 9 -1.34 -4.03 3.50
C SER A 9 -1.58 -2.52 3.44
N TRP A 10 -2.46 -1.98 4.26
CA TRP A 10 -2.70 -0.54 4.28
C TRP A 10 -1.56 0.30 4.92
N ASP A 11 -0.67 -0.31 5.69
CA ASP A 11 0.59 0.21 6.26
C ASP A 11 0.52 1.55 7.03
N MET A 12 -0.65 1.94 7.54
CA MET A 12 -0.83 3.20 8.27
C MET A 12 -0.77 3.04 9.79
N GLY A 13 -0.64 1.80 10.27
CA GLY A 13 -0.58 1.48 11.70
C GLY A 13 -1.91 1.60 12.44
N SER A 14 -1.94 1.10 13.68
CA SER A 14 -3.14 1.01 14.51
C SER A 14 -3.68 2.38 14.96
N GLU A 15 -2.81 3.34 15.22
CA GLU A 15 -3.21 4.70 15.61
C GLU A 15 -4.04 5.38 14.51
N ARG A 16 -3.59 5.29 13.24
CA ARG A 16 -4.35 5.84 12.12
C ARG A 16 -5.62 5.04 11.85
N ALA A 17 -5.59 3.70 12.01
CA ALA A 17 -6.78 2.87 11.89
C ALA A 17 -7.88 3.35 12.84
N THR A 18 -7.54 3.54 14.12
CA THR A 18 -8.46 4.07 15.13
C THR A 18 -8.95 5.49 14.78
N ARG A 19 -8.03 6.39 14.39
CA ARG A 19 -8.36 7.78 14.04
C ARG A 19 -9.32 7.88 12.84
N PHE A 20 -9.14 7.02 11.86
CA PHE A 20 -9.98 7.01 10.66
C PHE A 20 -11.22 6.13 10.80
N GLY A 21 -11.32 5.30 11.84
CA GLY A 21 -12.43 4.37 12.05
C GLY A 21 -12.41 3.21 11.04
N VAL A 22 -11.21 2.79 10.64
CA VAL A 22 -10.98 1.67 9.72
C VAL A 22 -10.64 0.43 10.54
N GLU A 23 -11.30 -0.68 10.26
CA GLU A 23 -10.97 -1.98 10.83
C GLU A 23 -9.94 -2.68 9.92
N VAL A 24 -8.94 -3.34 10.50
CA VAL A 24 -7.84 -3.95 9.75
C VAL A 24 -7.79 -5.44 10.01
N VAL A 25 -7.80 -6.25 8.94
CA VAL A 25 -7.60 -7.71 8.99
C VAL A 25 -6.11 -7.98 8.72
N PRO A 26 -5.33 -8.42 9.73
CA PRO A 26 -3.87 -8.51 9.60
C PRO A 26 -3.42 -9.66 8.69
N TYR A 27 -2.29 -9.47 8.02
CA TYR A 27 -1.51 -10.55 7.43
C TYR A 27 -0.71 -11.27 8.51
N TYR A 28 -0.16 -12.40 8.16
CA TYR A 28 0.77 -13.18 8.97
C TYR A 28 2.16 -13.12 8.37
N VAL A 29 3.17 -12.93 9.20
CA VAL A 29 4.58 -12.86 8.81
C VAL A 29 5.40 -13.83 9.63
N THR A 30 6.29 -14.57 8.99
CA THR A 30 7.27 -15.42 9.67
C THR A 30 8.69 -15.03 9.29
N MET A 31 9.56 -14.94 10.29
CA MET A 31 10.99 -14.66 10.13
C MET A 31 11.83 -15.94 10.12
N ASP A 32 11.35 -17.02 10.72
CA ASP A 32 12.02 -18.33 10.85
C ASP A 32 11.42 -19.42 9.94
N GLY A 33 10.27 -19.16 9.32
CA GLY A 33 9.56 -20.11 8.47
C GLY A 33 8.61 -21.05 9.22
N GLU A 34 8.54 -20.97 10.55
CA GLU A 34 7.75 -21.86 11.41
C GLU A 34 6.69 -21.10 12.19
N HIS A 35 7.05 -19.99 12.82
CA HIS A 35 6.16 -19.20 13.67
C HIS A 35 5.63 -17.99 12.90
N TYR A 36 4.33 -17.97 12.69
CA TYR A 36 3.65 -16.86 12.04
C TYR A 36 3.04 -15.91 13.07
N LEU A 37 3.42 -14.64 12.97
CA LEU A 37 2.93 -13.55 13.81
C LEU A 37 1.97 -12.67 13.02
N LYS A 38 0.89 -12.23 13.65
CA LYS A 38 -0.02 -11.23 13.06
C LYS A 38 0.69 -9.88 12.97
N GLU A 39 0.74 -9.36 11.75
CA GLU A 39 1.25 -8.01 11.52
C GLU A 39 0.39 -6.99 12.30
N ILE A 40 1.00 -5.91 12.79
CA ILE A 40 0.37 -4.84 13.58
C ILE A 40 0.07 -5.25 15.03
N GLU A 41 -0.42 -6.47 15.27
CA GLU A 41 -0.83 -6.93 16.60
C GLU A 41 0.33 -7.56 17.37
N GLU A 42 1.11 -8.42 16.73
CA GLU A 42 2.13 -9.26 17.36
C GLU A 42 3.55 -8.96 16.86
N LEU A 43 3.67 -8.30 15.71
CA LEU A 43 4.94 -7.98 15.07
C LEU A 43 5.12 -6.47 14.94
N ASP A 44 6.13 -5.94 15.62
CA ASP A 44 6.57 -4.56 15.40
C ASP A 44 7.34 -4.44 14.07
N VAL A 45 6.94 -3.50 13.24
CA VAL A 45 7.53 -3.32 11.90
C VAL A 45 9.00 -2.91 11.96
N ARG A 46 9.43 -2.20 13.00
CA ARG A 46 10.82 -1.81 13.17
C ARG A 46 11.70 -3.01 13.55
N ASP A 47 11.20 -3.87 14.43
CA ASP A 47 11.89 -5.12 14.81
C ASP A 47 12.02 -6.06 13.62
N PHE A 48 10.97 -6.16 12.80
CA PHE A 48 11.01 -6.89 11.53
C PHE A 48 12.13 -6.39 10.61
N TYR A 49 12.20 -5.09 10.36
CA TYR A 49 13.26 -4.53 9.50
C TYR A 49 14.64 -4.66 10.11
N GLN A 50 14.77 -4.53 11.45
CA GLN A 50 16.04 -4.76 12.14
C GLN A 50 16.50 -6.22 11.98
N PHE A 51 15.57 -7.17 12.05
CA PHE A 51 15.87 -8.58 11.77
C PHE A 51 16.39 -8.77 10.34
N MET A 52 15.71 -8.19 9.33
CA MET A 52 16.15 -8.29 7.93
C MET A 52 17.55 -7.73 7.71
N VAL A 53 17.85 -6.58 8.29
CA VAL A 53 19.17 -5.94 8.19
C VAL A 53 20.25 -6.78 8.85
N ASN A 54 19.97 -7.38 10.00
CA ASN A 54 20.91 -8.25 10.72
C ASN A 54 21.10 -9.61 10.03
N ASN A 55 20.13 -10.04 9.22
CA ASN A 55 20.10 -11.38 8.58
C ASN A 55 19.88 -11.28 7.05
N PRO A 56 20.80 -10.66 6.30
CA PRO A 56 20.59 -10.30 4.88
C PRO A 56 20.46 -11.51 3.92
N LYS A 57 20.69 -12.74 4.40
CA LYS A 57 20.52 -13.99 3.63
C LYS A 57 19.24 -14.74 4.01
N THR A 58 18.46 -14.20 4.92
CA THR A 58 17.18 -14.78 5.34
C THR A 58 16.06 -14.09 4.60
N PHE A 59 15.13 -14.87 4.05
CA PHE A 59 13.95 -14.38 3.35
C PHE A 59 12.72 -14.72 4.18
N PRO A 60 12.19 -13.78 4.95
CA PRO A 60 10.92 -13.93 5.65
C PRO A 60 9.79 -14.30 4.68
N LYS A 61 8.68 -14.82 5.19
CA LYS A 61 7.52 -15.20 4.37
C LYS A 61 6.25 -14.59 4.95
N THR A 62 5.22 -14.49 4.10
CA THR A 62 3.89 -14.03 4.48
C THR A 62 2.85 -15.11 4.24
N SER A 63 1.79 -15.08 5.05
CA SER A 63 0.53 -15.75 4.76
C SER A 63 -0.59 -14.72 4.73
N LEU A 64 -1.52 -14.88 3.81
CA LEU A 64 -2.67 -14.00 3.67
C LEU A 64 -3.69 -14.26 4.80
N PRO A 65 -4.55 -13.29 5.14
CA PRO A 65 -5.67 -13.51 6.04
C PRO A 65 -6.59 -14.62 5.50
N THR A 66 -7.01 -15.50 6.38
CA THR A 66 -7.92 -16.60 6.04
C THR A 66 -9.34 -16.10 5.79
N VAL A 67 -10.20 -16.96 5.22
CA VAL A 67 -11.63 -16.67 5.12
C VAL A 67 -12.23 -16.45 6.52
N GLN A 68 -11.77 -17.22 7.53
CA GLN A 68 -12.26 -17.09 8.90
C GLN A 68 -11.86 -15.76 9.53
N ASP A 69 -10.62 -15.27 9.31
CA ASP A 69 -10.18 -13.96 9.81
C ASP A 69 -11.09 -12.82 9.30
N TYR A 70 -11.45 -12.87 8.01
CA TYR A 70 -12.39 -11.92 7.43
C TYR A 70 -13.82 -12.10 7.96
N TYR A 71 -14.28 -13.35 8.06
CA TYR A 71 -15.61 -13.65 8.54
C TYR A 71 -15.84 -13.12 9.96
N ASP A 72 -14.91 -13.36 10.87
CA ASP A 72 -15.01 -12.91 12.27
C ASP A 72 -15.12 -11.39 12.37
N VAL A 73 -14.34 -10.67 11.55
CA VAL A 73 -14.40 -9.21 11.49
C VAL A 73 -15.71 -8.73 10.85
N PHE A 74 -16.18 -9.35 9.78
CA PHE A 74 -17.42 -8.97 9.11
C PHE A 74 -18.65 -9.25 9.98
N GLU A 75 -18.69 -10.38 10.66
CA GLU A 75 -19.77 -10.78 11.54
C GLU A 75 -19.95 -9.80 12.71
N LYS A 76 -18.86 -9.26 13.25
CA LYS A 76 -18.87 -8.20 14.27
C LYS A 76 -19.77 -7.01 13.87
N TYR A 77 -19.81 -6.64 12.59
CA TYR A 77 -20.61 -5.54 12.06
C TYR A 77 -21.98 -6.00 11.56
N ALA A 78 -22.04 -7.16 10.92
CA ALA A 78 -23.28 -7.74 10.41
C ALA A 78 -24.33 -7.97 11.51
N THR A 79 -23.90 -8.46 12.67
CA THR A 79 -24.77 -8.64 13.87
C THR A 79 -25.35 -7.33 14.39
N GLN A 80 -24.76 -6.18 14.05
CA GLN A 80 -25.22 -4.84 14.44
C GLN A 80 -26.06 -4.16 13.35
N GLY A 81 -26.34 -4.85 12.23
CA GLY A 81 -27.08 -4.27 11.11
C GLY A 81 -26.27 -3.24 10.30
N ILE A 82 -24.93 -3.37 10.29
CA ILE A 82 -24.03 -2.44 9.63
C ILE A 82 -23.49 -3.07 8.34
N ASP A 83 -23.72 -2.39 7.21
CA ASP A 83 -23.16 -2.78 5.90
C ASP A 83 -21.63 -2.71 5.91
N ILE A 84 -20.97 -3.43 4.99
CA ILE A 84 -19.52 -3.59 4.97
C ILE A 84 -18.96 -3.22 3.60
N ILE A 85 -17.92 -2.40 3.58
CA ILE A 85 -17.07 -2.17 2.41
C ILE A 85 -15.65 -2.54 2.78
N CYS A 86 -15.11 -3.60 2.15
CA CYS A 86 -13.79 -4.13 2.44
C CYS A 86 -12.84 -3.86 1.27
N PHE A 87 -11.69 -3.25 1.56
CA PHE A 87 -10.61 -2.97 0.61
C PHE A 87 -9.45 -3.93 0.83
N THR A 88 -8.96 -4.54 -0.23
CA THR A 88 -7.85 -5.50 -0.13
C THR A 88 -6.67 -5.10 -0.99
N LEU A 89 -5.50 -5.61 -0.64
CA LEU A 89 -4.30 -5.64 -1.47
C LEU A 89 -4.63 -6.17 -2.88
N SER A 90 -3.95 -5.66 -3.89
CA SER A 90 -4.07 -6.14 -5.26
C SER A 90 -4.17 -7.67 -5.36
N ALA A 91 -5.25 -8.14 -5.98
CA ALA A 91 -5.52 -9.57 -6.20
C ALA A 91 -4.44 -10.26 -7.07
N LYS A 92 -3.61 -9.48 -7.77
CA LYS A 92 -2.46 -10.01 -8.53
C LYS A 92 -1.25 -10.36 -7.64
N PHE A 93 -1.22 -9.87 -6.40
CA PHE A 93 -0.14 -10.15 -5.45
C PHE A 93 -0.56 -11.12 -4.35
N SER A 94 -1.84 -11.13 -3.98
CA SER A 94 -2.35 -11.91 -2.85
C SER A 94 -3.74 -12.48 -3.13
N GLY A 95 -4.00 -13.66 -2.56
CA GLY A 95 -5.34 -14.23 -2.50
C GLY A 95 -6.27 -13.58 -1.46
N SER A 96 -5.84 -12.53 -0.77
CA SER A 96 -6.59 -11.80 0.26
C SER A 96 -7.98 -11.36 -0.24
N TYR A 97 -8.05 -10.84 -1.47
CA TYR A 97 -9.30 -10.50 -2.13
C TYR A 97 -10.28 -11.70 -2.18
N ASN A 98 -9.78 -12.86 -2.59
CA ASN A 98 -10.63 -14.06 -2.68
C ASN A 98 -11.10 -14.55 -1.30
N SER A 99 -10.22 -14.48 -0.27
CA SER A 99 -10.60 -14.80 1.11
C SER A 99 -11.72 -13.87 1.59
N ALA A 100 -11.58 -12.58 1.37
CA ALA A 100 -12.59 -11.58 1.75
C ALA A 100 -13.92 -11.76 0.98
N CYS A 101 -13.87 -12.07 -0.32
CA CYS A 101 -15.07 -12.37 -1.12
C CYS A 101 -15.83 -13.59 -0.59
N ASN A 102 -15.11 -14.66 -0.26
CA ASN A 102 -15.72 -15.87 0.30
C ASN A 102 -16.38 -15.58 1.66
N ALA A 103 -15.69 -14.85 2.54
CA ALA A 103 -16.25 -14.40 3.82
C ALA A 103 -17.49 -13.53 3.62
N GLY A 104 -17.43 -12.59 2.67
CA GLY A 104 -18.57 -11.74 2.33
C GLY A 104 -19.79 -12.53 1.87
N SER A 105 -19.60 -13.56 1.05
CA SER A 105 -20.69 -14.46 0.62
C SER A 105 -21.31 -15.21 1.81
N MET A 106 -20.49 -15.72 2.73
CA MET A 106 -20.97 -16.40 3.95
C MET A 106 -21.76 -15.44 4.85
N ILE A 107 -21.31 -14.19 4.97
CA ILE A 107 -22.05 -13.17 5.72
C ILE A 107 -23.41 -12.89 5.07
N GLN A 108 -23.48 -12.74 3.76
CA GLN A 108 -24.75 -12.49 3.06
C GLN A 108 -25.73 -13.66 3.13
N GLU A 109 -25.24 -14.91 3.22
CA GLU A 109 -26.07 -16.08 3.48
C GLU A 109 -26.67 -16.08 4.89
N ASN A 110 -25.88 -15.70 5.91
CA ASN A 110 -26.29 -15.68 7.32
C ASN A 110 -27.05 -14.41 7.71
N TYR A 111 -26.76 -13.29 7.06
CA TYR A 111 -27.30 -11.95 7.33
C TYR A 111 -27.76 -11.31 6.00
N PRO A 112 -28.90 -11.75 5.41
CA PRO A 112 -29.32 -11.38 4.05
C PRO A 112 -29.64 -9.88 3.88
N ASP A 113 -29.90 -9.16 4.96
CA ASP A 113 -30.18 -7.72 4.94
C ASP A 113 -28.90 -6.87 4.92
N ILE A 114 -27.71 -7.48 5.11
CA ILE A 114 -26.43 -6.79 5.14
C ILE A 114 -25.78 -6.78 3.75
N ARG A 115 -25.42 -5.60 3.28
CA ARG A 115 -24.62 -5.46 2.06
C ARG A 115 -23.15 -5.61 2.38
N VAL A 116 -22.47 -6.47 1.63
CA VAL A 116 -21.01 -6.62 1.69
C VAL A 116 -20.44 -6.38 0.30
N THR A 117 -19.58 -5.37 0.17
CA THR A 117 -18.80 -5.14 -1.06
C THR A 117 -17.32 -5.30 -0.75
N VAL A 118 -16.67 -6.23 -1.45
CA VAL A 118 -15.22 -6.41 -1.40
C VAL A 118 -14.60 -5.81 -2.66
N MET A 119 -13.59 -4.97 -2.48
CA MET A 119 -12.95 -4.24 -3.58
C MET A 119 -11.45 -4.58 -3.63
N ASP A 120 -10.99 -5.06 -4.77
CA ASP A 120 -9.57 -5.08 -5.12
C ASP A 120 -9.11 -3.64 -5.38
N THR A 121 -8.26 -3.11 -4.49
CA THR A 121 -7.73 -1.76 -4.65
C THR A 121 -6.78 -1.63 -5.83
N THR A 122 -6.25 -2.73 -6.34
CA THR A 122 -5.13 -2.75 -7.30
C THR A 122 -3.88 -2.04 -6.78
N LEU A 123 -3.79 -1.82 -5.48
CA LEU A 123 -2.73 -1.12 -4.78
C LEU A 123 -2.04 -2.02 -3.75
N ALA A 124 -1.06 -1.46 -3.07
CA ALA A 124 -0.35 -2.06 -1.95
C ALA A 124 0.21 -0.96 -1.03
N THR A 125 0.55 -1.35 0.18
CA THR A 125 1.30 -0.54 1.14
C THR A 125 0.63 0.82 1.44
N LEU A 126 1.42 1.80 1.78
CA LEU A 126 0.99 3.16 2.10
C LEU A 126 0.07 3.81 1.06
N MET A 127 0.11 3.36 -0.21
CA MET A 127 -0.79 3.91 -1.24
C MET A 127 -2.21 3.36 -1.09
N GLN A 128 -2.37 2.09 -0.72
CA GLN A 128 -3.68 1.56 -0.32
C GLN A 128 -4.21 2.35 0.89
N GLY A 129 -3.36 2.58 1.90
CA GLY A 129 -3.72 3.39 3.05
C GLY A 129 -4.10 4.83 2.72
N LEU A 130 -3.34 5.49 1.84
CA LEU A 130 -3.62 6.87 1.41
C LEU A 130 -4.95 6.97 0.66
N MET A 131 -5.21 6.04 -0.26
CA MET A 131 -6.50 5.95 -0.96
C MET A 131 -7.66 5.76 0.03
N ILE A 132 -7.52 4.83 0.99
CA ILE A 132 -8.56 4.57 2.00
C ILE A 132 -8.79 5.80 2.87
N GLN A 133 -7.76 6.56 3.23
CA GLN A 133 -7.94 7.83 3.94
C GLN A 133 -8.77 8.83 3.13
N GLU A 134 -8.55 8.94 1.82
CA GLU A 134 -9.36 9.78 0.95
C GLU A 134 -10.82 9.28 0.90
N ILE A 135 -11.03 7.97 0.83
CA ILE A 135 -12.37 7.36 0.87
C ILE A 135 -13.07 7.62 2.21
N VAL A 136 -12.35 7.56 3.34
CA VAL A 136 -12.92 7.93 4.65
C VAL A 136 -13.26 9.43 4.72
N ARG A 137 -12.46 10.31 4.11
CA ARG A 137 -12.81 11.74 4.00
C ARG A 137 -14.12 11.93 3.22
N PHE A 138 -14.27 11.22 2.10
CA PHE A 138 -15.48 11.23 1.31
C PHE A 138 -16.70 10.66 2.08
N GLN A 139 -16.53 9.57 2.83
CA GLN A 139 -17.55 9.06 3.74
C GLN A 139 -18.01 10.14 4.74
N ARG A 140 -17.04 10.83 5.36
CA ARG A 140 -17.32 11.88 6.37
C ARG A 140 -17.97 13.14 5.78
N SER A 141 -17.87 13.36 4.48
CA SER A 141 -18.63 14.42 3.79
C SER A 141 -20.10 14.07 3.54
N GLY A 142 -20.55 12.86 3.94
CA GLY A 142 -21.93 12.42 3.86
C GLY A 142 -22.24 11.49 2.69
N ALA A 143 -21.22 10.93 2.04
CA ALA A 143 -21.42 9.97 0.94
C ALA A 143 -22.17 8.72 1.42
N ASP A 144 -23.15 8.30 0.63
CA ASP A 144 -23.82 7.03 0.85
C ASP A 144 -22.95 5.84 0.38
N TYR A 145 -23.45 4.62 0.63
CA TYR A 145 -22.73 3.39 0.32
C TYR A 145 -22.36 3.28 -1.17
N ASP A 146 -23.31 3.50 -2.05
CA ASP A 146 -23.14 3.29 -3.49
C ASP A 146 -22.23 4.37 -4.11
N ALA A 147 -22.37 5.61 -3.64
CA ALA A 147 -21.50 6.72 -4.02
C ALA A 147 -20.06 6.46 -3.59
N LEU A 148 -19.85 5.89 -2.39
CA LEU A 148 -18.52 5.57 -1.91
C LEU A 148 -17.87 4.43 -2.71
N VAL A 149 -18.58 3.34 -2.98
CA VAL A 149 -18.11 2.24 -3.82
C VAL A 149 -17.70 2.73 -5.20
N LYS A 150 -18.56 3.55 -5.84
CA LYS A 150 -18.25 4.16 -7.13
C LYS A 150 -17.01 5.05 -7.07
N ARG A 151 -16.90 5.92 -6.06
CA ARG A 151 -15.76 6.82 -5.90
C ARG A 151 -14.47 6.04 -5.67
N ALA A 152 -14.51 4.98 -4.88
CA ALA A 152 -13.34 4.12 -4.64
C ALA A 152 -12.85 3.44 -5.94
N ASP A 153 -13.77 3.00 -6.79
CA ASP A 153 -13.43 2.40 -8.08
C ASP A 153 -12.79 3.41 -9.05
N GLU A 154 -13.28 4.64 -9.06
CA GLU A 154 -12.66 5.73 -9.83
C GLU A 154 -11.28 6.12 -9.26
N LEU A 155 -11.17 6.22 -7.94
CA LEU A 155 -9.98 6.74 -7.28
C LEU A 155 -8.78 5.82 -7.41
N LYS A 156 -8.97 4.50 -7.33
CA LYS A 156 -7.87 3.52 -7.51
C LYS A 156 -7.16 3.66 -8.86
N GLU A 157 -7.88 4.08 -9.90
CA GLU A 157 -7.32 4.27 -11.25
C GLU A 157 -6.38 5.49 -11.32
N THR A 158 -6.45 6.40 -10.36
CA THR A 158 -5.60 7.60 -10.29
C THR A 158 -4.33 7.38 -9.48
N CYS A 159 -4.27 6.30 -8.70
CA CYS A 159 -3.16 6.01 -7.80
C CYS A 159 -1.93 5.46 -8.52
N ARG A 160 -0.75 5.94 -8.16
CA ARG A 160 0.54 5.47 -8.71
C ARG A 160 1.59 5.38 -7.61
N ILE A 161 2.46 4.36 -7.71
CA ILE A 161 3.63 4.23 -6.84
C ILE A 161 4.88 4.19 -7.72
N PHE A 162 5.80 5.11 -7.48
CA PHE A 162 7.12 5.18 -8.12
C PHE A 162 8.17 4.86 -7.07
N PHE A 163 8.83 3.73 -7.18
CA PHE A 163 9.75 3.29 -6.14
C PHE A 163 10.99 2.58 -6.70
N THR A 164 11.94 2.36 -5.82
CA THR A 164 13.14 1.58 -6.08
C THR A 164 13.40 0.64 -4.91
N VAL A 165 13.99 -0.50 -5.20
CA VAL A 165 14.50 -1.47 -4.21
C VAL A 165 16.01 -1.55 -4.30
N GLU A 166 16.64 -2.19 -3.34
CA GLU A 166 18.10 -2.38 -3.36
C GLU A 166 18.53 -3.32 -4.47
N ASN A 167 17.83 -4.45 -4.56
CA ASN A 167 17.99 -5.50 -5.58
C ASN A 167 16.64 -6.19 -5.80
N MET A 168 16.60 -7.18 -6.69
CA MET A 168 15.38 -7.91 -7.03
C MET A 168 15.18 -9.18 -6.19
N ASP A 169 16.12 -9.52 -5.32
CA ASP A 169 16.16 -10.84 -4.66
C ASP A 169 14.89 -11.14 -3.86
N TYR A 170 14.43 -10.17 -3.08
CA TYR A 170 13.20 -10.32 -2.28
C TYR A 170 11.94 -10.46 -3.14
N LEU A 171 11.82 -9.70 -4.23
CA LEU A 171 10.70 -9.82 -5.19
C LEU A 171 10.71 -11.20 -5.88
N ILE A 172 11.90 -11.72 -6.22
CA ILE A 172 12.09 -13.03 -6.85
C ILE A 172 11.74 -14.14 -5.86
N HIS A 173 12.36 -14.14 -4.66
CA HIS A 173 12.09 -15.13 -3.61
C HIS A 173 10.64 -15.14 -3.17
N GLY A 174 10.01 -13.96 -3.07
CA GLY A 174 8.60 -13.82 -2.74
C GLY A 174 7.65 -14.15 -3.89
N GLY A 175 8.14 -14.38 -5.11
CA GLY A 175 7.32 -14.70 -6.27
C GLY A 175 6.44 -13.54 -6.79
N ARG A 176 6.71 -12.28 -6.38
CA ARG A 176 5.95 -11.08 -6.77
C ARG A 176 6.71 -10.22 -7.78
N VAL A 177 7.63 -10.81 -8.50
CA VAL A 177 8.43 -10.13 -9.53
C VAL A 177 7.62 -9.70 -10.76
N GLY A 178 6.52 -10.42 -11.10
CA GLY A 178 5.60 -10.06 -12.18
C GLY A 178 6.30 -9.73 -13.50
N LYS A 179 5.95 -8.59 -14.10
CA LYS A 179 6.53 -8.10 -15.37
C LYS A 179 7.98 -7.62 -15.25
N LEU A 180 8.55 -7.61 -14.05
CA LEU A 180 9.95 -7.30 -13.80
C LEU A 180 10.91 -8.47 -14.04
N ALA A 181 10.41 -9.68 -14.31
CA ALA A 181 11.21 -10.91 -14.45
C ALA A 181 12.33 -10.83 -15.50
N GLY A 182 12.24 -9.92 -16.47
CA GLY A 182 13.27 -9.68 -17.49
C GLY A 182 14.37 -8.69 -17.07
N ILE A 183 14.28 -8.09 -15.88
CA ILE A 183 15.31 -7.16 -15.40
C ILE A 183 16.48 -7.99 -14.84
N SER A 184 17.63 -7.90 -15.51
CA SER A 184 18.86 -8.50 -14.99
C SER A 184 19.30 -7.79 -13.71
N ALA A 185 19.02 -8.40 -12.56
CA ALA A 185 19.25 -7.81 -11.24
C ALA A 185 20.73 -7.77 -10.80
N ASN A 186 21.62 -8.42 -11.54
CA ASN A 186 22.97 -8.74 -11.08
C ASN A 186 24.07 -7.77 -11.59
N ILE A 187 23.69 -6.59 -12.09
CA ILE A 187 24.71 -5.59 -12.46
C ILE A 187 24.99 -4.73 -11.22
N LEU A 188 26.24 -4.79 -10.78
CA LEU A 188 26.72 -4.10 -9.60
C LEU A 188 26.26 -2.63 -9.55
N ASN A 189 25.58 -2.27 -8.44
CA ASN A 189 25.11 -0.90 -8.16
C ASN A 189 24.01 -0.36 -9.12
N LEU A 190 23.34 -1.22 -9.90
CA LEU A 190 22.14 -0.84 -10.64
C LEU A 190 20.90 -1.13 -9.81
N ARG A 191 20.05 -0.13 -9.66
CA ARG A 191 18.79 -0.20 -8.92
C ARG A 191 17.61 -0.13 -9.90
N PRO A 192 16.66 -1.05 -9.80
CA PRO A 192 15.47 -1.00 -10.64
C PRO A 192 14.58 0.17 -10.20
N MET A 193 14.07 0.89 -11.20
CA MET A 193 12.96 1.82 -11.03
C MET A 193 11.68 1.10 -11.37
N ILE A 194 10.72 1.13 -10.48
CA ILE A 194 9.49 0.36 -10.57
C ILE A 194 8.30 1.31 -10.49
N LEU A 195 7.34 1.10 -11.36
CA LEU A 195 6.01 1.70 -11.32
C LEU A 195 5.01 0.61 -10.92
N MET A 196 4.24 0.86 -9.88
CA MET A 196 3.05 0.08 -9.59
C MET A 196 1.82 0.82 -10.09
N THR A 197 1.06 0.18 -10.93
CA THR A 197 -0.20 0.64 -11.51
C THR A 197 -1.04 -0.56 -11.98
N GLN A 198 -2.35 -0.43 -12.04
CA GLN A 198 -3.26 -1.49 -12.49
C GLN A 198 -3.04 -2.85 -11.79
N GLY A 199 -2.67 -2.80 -10.52
CA GLY A 199 -2.44 -3.98 -9.68
C GLY A 199 -1.12 -4.71 -9.93
N GLU A 200 -0.21 -4.20 -10.78
CA GLU A 200 1.03 -4.89 -11.18
C GLU A 200 2.26 -3.98 -11.07
N LEU A 201 3.44 -4.64 -11.08
CA LEU A 201 4.73 -3.96 -11.12
C LEU A 201 5.25 -3.89 -12.55
N PHE A 202 5.58 -2.69 -13.00
CA PHE A 202 6.15 -2.43 -14.31
C PHE A 202 7.57 -1.89 -14.21
N PRO A 203 8.49 -2.30 -15.11
CA PRO A 203 9.79 -1.68 -15.21
C PRO A 203 9.65 -0.21 -15.64
N SER A 204 10.29 0.68 -14.89
CA SER A 204 10.30 2.13 -15.19
C SER A 204 11.70 2.68 -15.42
N GLY A 205 12.68 1.80 -15.64
CA GLY A 205 14.06 2.12 -15.94
C GLY A 205 15.06 1.57 -14.91
N LEU A 206 16.30 1.99 -15.05
CA LEU A 206 17.42 1.66 -14.18
C LEU A 206 18.14 2.92 -13.74
N ALA A 207 18.68 2.92 -12.53
CA ALA A 207 19.51 4.00 -12.03
C ALA A 207 20.77 3.45 -11.36
N ARG A 208 21.90 4.14 -11.49
CA ARG A 208 23.13 3.74 -10.82
C ARG A 208 23.21 4.40 -9.45
N GLY A 209 23.17 3.56 -8.41
CA GLY A 209 23.27 3.99 -7.01
C GLY A 209 21.99 4.60 -6.44
N ARG A 210 22.00 4.73 -5.11
CA ARG A 210 20.83 5.12 -4.31
C ARG A 210 20.31 6.53 -4.60
N VAL A 211 21.23 7.49 -4.69
CA VAL A 211 20.88 8.91 -4.93
C VAL A 211 20.21 9.10 -6.28
N GLN A 212 20.76 8.49 -7.35
CA GLN A 212 20.19 8.62 -8.68
C GLN A 212 18.84 7.89 -8.82
N SER A 213 18.67 6.76 -8.12
CA SER A 213 17.37 6.07 -8.15
C SER A 213 16.26 6.90 -7.49
N ARG A 214 16.53 7.53 -6.34
CA ARG A 214 15.58 8.45 -5.70
C ARG A 214 15.22 9.65 -6.59
N LYS A 215 16.24 10.27 -7.21
CA LYS A 215 16.04 11.39 -8.14
C LYS A 215 15.16 10.99 -9.33
N LYS A 216 15.43 9.86 -9.97
CA LYS A 216 14.64 9.37 -11.10
C LYS A 216 13.20 9.01 -10.71
N ALA A 217 12.98 8.43 -9.50
CA ALA A 217 11.62 8.18 -9.01
C ALA A 217 10.82 9.48 -8.90
N MET A 218 11.44 10.55 -8.38
CA MET A 218 10.83 11.87 -8.30
C MET A 218 10.56 12.48 -9.67
N GLU A 219 11.48 12.34 -10.62
CA GLU A 219 11.27 12.80 -12.01
C GLU A 219 10.05 12.10 -12.66
N LYS A 220 9.85 10.80 -12.38
CA LYS A 220 8.68 10.05 -12.83
C LYS A 220 7.37 10.54 -12.20
N LEU A 221 7.40 10.83 -10.89
CA LEU A 221 6.26 11.43 -10.21
C LEU A 221 5.87 12.77 -10.85
N PHE A 222 6.84 13.64 -11.11
CA PHE A 222 6.57 14.95 -11.71
C PHE A 222 6.08 14.85 -13.14
N ALA A 223 6.68 13.97 -13.96
CA ALA A 223 6.22 13.71 -15.31
C ALA A 223 4.77 13.24 -15.34
N TYR A 224 4.39 12.34 -14.41
CA TYR A 224 3.00 11.89 -14.30
C TYR A 224 2.04 13.06 -14.03
N ILE A 225 2.39 13.98 -13.11
CA ILE A 225 1.55 15.15 -12.81
C ILE A 225 1.42 16.06 -14.06
N GLU A 226 2.52 16.30 -14.76
CA GLU A 226 2.53 17.12 -16.00
C GLU A 226 1.67 16.52 -17.10
N GLU A 227 1.78 15.21 -17.33
CA GLU A 227 1.03 14.46 -18.34
C GLU A 227 -0.47 14.38 -18.02
N ASN A 228 -0.86 14.53 -16.73
CA ASN A 228 -2.25 14.43 -16.26
C ASN A 228 -2.84 15.79 -15.83
N GLY A 229 -2.54 16.84 -16.58
CA GLY A 229 -3.16 18.16 -16.42
C GLY A 229 -2.30 19.19 -15.73
N ASN A 230 -1.09 18.83 -15.29
CA ASN A 230 -0.10 19.72 -14.66
C ASN A 230 -0.63 20.48 -13.43
N ASP A 231 -1.56 19.85 -12.70
CA ASP A 231 -2.14 20.40 -11.48
C ASP A 231 -1.71 19.55 -10.26
N PRO A 232 -0.67 19.98 -9.53
CA PRO A 232 -0.20 19.24 -8.37
C PRO A 232 -1.17 19.30 -7.18
N ASP A 233 -2.06 20.28 -7.12
CA ASP A 233 -3.03 20.40 -6.01
C ASP A 233 -4.16 19.38 -6.10
N ARG A 234 -4.34 18.76 -7.25
CA ARG A 234 -5.30 17.67 -7.46
C ARG A 234 -5.00 16.42 -6.63
N TYR A 235 -3.77 16.25 -6.14
CA TYR A 235 -3.30 15.01 -5.53
C TYR A 235 -2.94 15.15 -4.05
N VAL A 236 -3.03 14.03 -3.35
CA VAL A 236 -2.37 13.77 -2.06
C VAL A 236 -1.11 12.93 -2.30
N TYR A 237 -0.09 13.11 -1.46
CA TYR A 237 1.24 12.55 -1.67
C TYR A 237 1.75 11.80 -0.45
N MET A 238 2.46 10.70 -0.70
CA MET A 238 3.09 9.90 0.34
C MET A 238 4.52 9.52 -0.05
N VAL A 239 5.46 9.64 0.88
CA VAL A 239 6.78 9.01 0.81
C VAL A 239 6.75 7.74 1.63
N GLY A 240 7.13 6.61 1.00
CA GLY A 240 7.30 5.32 1.65
C GLY A 240 8.77 4.97 1.83
N TYR A 241 9.14 4.45 3.00
CA TYR A 241 10.48 3.94 3.30
C TYR A 241 10.41 2.59 4.04
N GLY A 242 11.47 1.79 3.91
CA GLY A 242 11.63 0.55 4.68
C GLY A 242 12.31 0.78 6.02
N TYR A 243 13.56 0.31 6.17
CA TYR A 243 14.31 0.38 7.43
C TYR A 243 14.70 1.79 7.87
N ASN A 244 15.16 2.65 6.94
CA ASN A 244 15.83 3.91 7.28
C ASN A 244 14.91 5.12 7.22
N ILE A 245 14.36 5.53 8.37
CA ILE A 245 13.50 6.71 8.50
C ILE A 245 14.18 8.01 8.04
N LYS A 246 15.47 8.20 8.35
CA LYS A 246 16.19 9.42 7.95
C LYS A 246 16.23 9.59 6.44
N GLU A 247 16.39 8.49 5.71
CA GLU A 247 16.35 8.51 4.26
C GLU A 247 14.97 8.90 3.71
N GLY A 248 13.91 8.43 4.37
CA GLY A 248 12.54 8.82 4.05
C GLY A 248 12.29 10.32 4.31
N GLU A 249 12.75 10.84 5.43
CA GLU A 249 12.63 12.26 5.79
C GLU A 249 13.41 13.17 4.83
N GLU A 250 14.64 12.79 4.47
CA GLU A 250 15.43 13.49 3.45
C GLU A 250 14.69 13.52 2.11
N LEU A 251 14.16 12.38 1.68
CA LEU A 251 13.43 12.29 0.42
C LEU A 251 12.15 13.14 0.43
N ARG A 252 11.42 13.14 1.56
CA ARG A 252 10.25 13.98 1.76
C ARG A 252 10.60 15.46 1.64
N LYS A 253 11.69 15.90 2.28
CA LYS A 253 12.17 17.27 2.20
C LYS A 253 12.54 17.65 0.77
N ASP A 254 13.30 16.79 0.09
CA ASP A 254 13.74 17.00 -1.29
C ASP A 254 12.56 17.16 -2.25
N VAL A 255 11.52 16.32 -2.11
CA VAL A 255 10.35 16.39 -3.00
C VAL A 255 9.55 17.66 -2.76
N ILE A 256 9.35 18.07 -1.50
CA ILE A 256 8.66 19.31 -1.15
C ILE A 256 9.37 20.52 -1.75
N GLU A 257 10.69 20.64 -1.58
CA GLU A 257 11.49 21.73 -2.11
C GLU A 257 11.40 21.80 -3.66
N LYS A 258 11.49 20.65 -4.32
CA LYS A 258 11.43 20.59 -5.79
C LYS A 258 10.02 20.85 -6.33
N MET A 259 8.97 20.41 -5.62
CA MET A 259 7.59 20.74 -5.99
C MET A 259 7.35 22.26 -5.92
N LYS A 260 7.75 22.92 -4.84
CA LYS A 260 7.67 24.38 -4.71
C LYS A 260 8.40 25.12 -5.82
N LYS A 261 9.58 24.63 -6.21
CA LYS A 261 10.35 25.21 -7.31
C LYS A 261 9.69 25.00 -8.68
N LYS A 262 9.09 23.84 -8.90
CA LYS A 262 8.49 23.46 -10.18
C LYS A 262 7.12 24.11 -10.41
N TRP A 263 6.34 24.21 -9.33
CA TRP A 263 5.01 24.83 -9.31
C TRP A 263 4.98 25.99 -8.30
N PRO A 264 5.41 27.20 -8.71
CA PRO A 264 5.41 28.35 -7.83
C PRO A 264 4.00 28.69 -7.31
N GLY A 265 3.88 28.88 -6.00
CA GLY A 265 2.60 29.11 -5.33
C GLY A 265 1.91 27.84 -4.81
N PHE A 266 2.36 26.64 -5.18
CA PHE A 266 1.88 25.41 -4.60
C PHE A 266 2.61 25.12 -3.26
N GLU A 267 1.83 24.85 -2.22
CA GLU A 267 2.33 24.45 -0.89
C GLU A 267 2.07 22.95 -0.67
N PRO A 268 3.02 22.07 -1.05
CA PRO A 268 2.81 20.63 -0.99
C PRO A 268 2.74 20.12 0.44
N THR A 269 1.73 19.33 0.73
CA THR A 269 1.67 18.45 1.90
C THR A 269 2.02 17.04 1.46
N VAL A 270 3.15 16.53 1.95
CA VAL A 270 3.64 15.18 1.64
C VAL A 270 3.70 14.39 2.93
N GLU A 271 2.91 13.35 3.04
CA GLU A 271 2.96 12.43 4.17
C GLU A 271 4.17 11.50 4.07
N ILE A 272 4.55 10.89 5.19
CA ILE A 272 5.61 9.88 5.25
C ILE A 272 5.14 8.69 6.07
N GLY A 273 5.48 7.48 5.63
CA GLY A 273 5.15 6.25 6.35
C GLY A 273 6.20 5.17 6.15
N GLN A 274 6.30 4.28 7.14
CA GLN A 274 7.10 3.06 7.02
C GLN A 274 6.27 1.99 6.32
N ILE A 275 6.87 1.35 5.32
CA ILE A 275 6.27 0.21 4.61
C ILE A 275 6.14 -0.95 5.61
N GLY A 276 4.98 -1.59 5.69
CA GLY A 276 4.70 -2.69 6.61
C GLY A 276 5.50 -3.96 6.33
N ALA A 277 5.46 -4.88 7.27
CA ALA A 277 6.26 -6.11 7.20
C ALA A 277 5.81 -7.01 6.04
N THR A 278 4.52 -7.12 5.78
CA THR A 278 3.96 -7.90 4.65
C THR A 278 4.56 -7.49 3.32
N ILE A 279 4.66 -6.20 3.05
CA ILE A 279 5.27 -5.68 1.83
C ILE A 279 6.80 -5.70 1.91
N GLY A 280 7.36 -5.46 3.09
CA GLY A 280 8.79 -5.53 3.37
C GLY A 280 9.42 -6.89 3.05
N VAL A 281 8.71 -8.00 3.32
CA VAL A 281 9.11 -9.36 2.92
C VAL A 281 9.44 -9.46 1.42
N HIS A 282 8.69 -8.75 0.58
CA HIS A 282 8.83 -8.81 -0.88
C HIS A 282 9.72 -7.71 -1.46
N THR A 283 9.94 -6.62 -0.74
CA THR A 283 10.73 -5.48 -1.25
C THR A 283 12.13 -5.39 -0.62
N GLY A 284 12.37 -6.19 0.41
CA GLY A 284 13.60 -6.14 1.18
C GLY A 284 13.63 -4.99 2.20
N PRO A 285 14.76 -4.80 2.90
CA PRO A 285 14.83 -3.81 3.98
C PRO A 285 14.92 -2.35 3.50
N HIS A 286 15.25 -2.12 2.24
CA HIS A 286 15.55 -0.78 1.73
C HIS A 286 14.70 -0.30 0.54
N PRO A 287 13.37 -0.58 0.48
CA PRO A 287 12.51 0.08 -0.49
C PRO A 287 12.37 1.56 -0.14
N ILE A 288 12.24 2.40 -1.16
CA ILE A 288 11.94 3.82 -0.99
C ILE A 288 11.24 4.36 -2.24
N GLY A 289 10.27 5.22 -2.06
CA GLY A 289 9.55 5.77 -3.20
C GLY A 289 8.47 6.77 -2.83
N PHE A 290 7.65 7.06 -3.82
CA PHE A 290 6.55 8.00 -3.75
C PHE A 290 5.26 7.34 -4.17
N GLY A 291 4.18 7.72 -3.50
CA GLY A 291 2.83 7.47 -3.95
C GLY A 291 2.07 8.77 -4.15
N LEU A 292 1.13 8.78 -5.08
CA LEU A 292 0.13 9.82 -5.23
C LEU A 292 -1.23 9.21 -5.55
N CYS A 293 -2.27 9.92 -5.14
CA CYS A 293 -3.67 9.60 -5.37
C CYS A 293 -4.43 10.91 -5.55
N GLU A 294 -5.45 10.97 -6.40
CA GLU A 294 -6.32 12.15 -6.44
C GLU A 294 -7.03 12.36 -5.11
N LYS A 295 -7.33 13.60 -4.78
CA LYS A 295 -8.21 13.95 -3.66
C LYS A 295 -9.62 13.46 -3.96
N SER A 296 -10.31 12.97 -2.94
CA SER A 296 -11.68 12.45 -3.09
C SER A 296 -12.74 13.54 -3.13
N CYS A 297 -12.44 14.72 -2.63
CA CYS A 297 -13.29 15.91 -2.57
C CYS A 297 -12.44 17.18 -2.55
#